data_81505612a3b0063d6d0b70903e2288de
#
_entry.id   81505612a3b0063d6d0b70903e2288de
#
_cell.length_a   1.000
_cell.length_b   1.000
_cell.length_c   1.000
_cell.angle_alpha   90.00
_cell.angle_beta   90.00
_cell.angle_gamma   90.00
#
_symmetry.space_group_name_H-M   'P 1'
#
loop_
_entity.id
_entity.type
_entity.pdbx_description
1 polymer ?
#
loop_
_entity_poly.entity_id
_entity_poly.type
_entity_poly.pdbx_seq_one_letter_code
_entity_poly.pdbx_strand_id
1 'polypeptide(L)'
;MSEQIPITLRGDLEERAVQQLRRCAEAGDAVAGVLCADGHVGYSQPIGGAVAYADHISPSGVGWDIACGNKAVRTDVLVDDVRDDLPRIMDEVFERISFGVGRKNAEPVDHPVLDEIAEAEFVPQRGLAETARKQLGTVGSGNHYVDLFAGDDDHVWVGVHFGSRGFGHKTAGGFLSMAAGGAFDERGTEGEMDSPPILFEIGSAIGQDYIAAMELAGKYAYAGRDVVVDKVLEILGARSLYEVHNHHNFAWRERHFDTDVWVVRKGCTPAWPGQEGFVGATMGEPSVILRGTDDPDGASLLFSTVHGAGRVMSRTQAAGRMGNRAECTERDCDVWVSWAQFRHERERAGVGEHDRFTLCPQHPDGRMAKRRGRIKEGSIDFGAVQQQLIRDGIELRGGAADEAPDAYKRLDVVLEAHGDTIEILHRLTPIGVAMAGADTFDPYKD
;
A
#
# COMPACT_ATOMS: atom_id res chain seq x y z
N MET A 1 -2.41 33.34 21.70
CA MET A 1 -2.79 32.84 20.36
C MET A 1 -1.66 31.88 19.99
N SER A 2 -1.91 30.55 19.92
CA SER A 2 -0.90 29.64 19.41
C SER A 2 -0.64 30.02 17.95
N GLU A 3 0.59 30.25 17.60
CA GLU A 3 1.00 30.48 16.22
C GLU A 3 0.53 29.28 15.40
N GLN A 4 -0.19 29.53 14.31
CA GLN A 4 -0.69 28.48 13.46
C GLN A 4 0.51 27.89 12.72
N ILE A 5 0.77 26.59 12.89
CA ILE A 5 1.92 25.95 12.24
C ILE A 5 1.77 25.98 10.70
N PRO A 6 2.87 26.08 9.94
CA PRO A 6 2.83 26.09 8.50
C PRO A 6 2.30 24.76 7.94
N ILE A 7 1.36 24.86 7.00
CA ILE A 7 0.82 23.73 6.24
C ILE A 7 1.00 24.01 4.77
N THR A 8 1.71 23.13 4.06
CA THR A 8 1.92 23.22 2.62
C THR A 8 1.07 22.17 1.90
N LEU A 9 0.35 22.60 0.87
CA LEU A 9 -0.53 21.75 0.05
C LEU A 9 -0.07 21.81 -1.41
N ARG A 10 -0.10 20.66 -2.12
CA ARG A 10 0.20 20.58 -3.55
C ARG A 10 -0.91 19.89 -4.31
N GLY A 11 -1.23 20.44 -5.48
CA GLY A 11 -2.23 19.86 -6.40
C GLY A 11 -3.69 20.00 -5.97
N ASP A 12 -4.55 19.23 -6.63
CA ASP A 12 -6.00 19.16 -6.33
C ASP A 12 -6.25 18.08 -5.27
N LEU A 13 -6.72 18.49 -4.11
CA LEU A 13 -6.82 17.67 -2.90
C LEU A 13 -8.26 17.64 -2.38
N GLU A 14 -8.68 16.46 -1.94
CA GLU A 14 -9.96 16.30 -1.24
C GLU A 14 -9.92 17.04 0.11
N GLU A 15 -10.94 17.88 0.37
CA GLU A 15 -11.04 18.68 1.60
C GLU A 15 -10.93 17.82 2.87
N ARG A 16 -11.46 16.60 2.85
CA ARG A 16 -11.37 15.68 4.00
C ARG A 16 -9.94 15.28 4.31
N ALA A 17 -9.11 15.04 3.28
CA ALA A 17 -7.69 14.75 3.46
C ALA A 17 -6.93 15.96 4.03
N VAL A 18 -7.25 17.17 3.58
CA VAL A 18 -6.69 18.42 4.14
C VAL A 18 -7.08 18.57 5.61
N GLN A 19 -8.33 18.27 5.98
CA GLN A 19 -8.78 18.31 7.37
C GLN A 19 -8.09 17.26 8.24
N GLN A 20 -7.79 16.07 7.70
CA GLN A 20 -6.99 15.07 8.41
C GLN A 20 -5.57 15.59 8.68
N LEU A 21 -4.91 16.21 7.70
CA LEU A 21 -3.60 16.83 7.91
C LEU A 21 -3.64 17.91 8.99
N ARG A 22 -4.64 18.78 8.96
CA ARG A 22 -4.81 19.84 9.99
C ARG A 22 -4.91 19.27 11.39
N ARG A 23 -5.70 18.20 11.58
CA ARG A 23 -5.80 17.52 12.90
C ARG A 23 -4.45 16.96 13.35
N CYS A 24 -3.66 16.38 12.43
CA CYS A 24 -2.32 15.92 12.77
C CYS A 24 -1.39 17.07 13.15
N ALA A 25 -1.51 18.18 12.42
CA ALA A 25 -0.74 19.40 12.64
C ALA A 25 -1.11 20.16 13.94
N GLU A 26 -2.32 19.98 14.46
CA GLU A 26 -2.78 20.54 15.73
C GLU A 26 -2.47 19.63 16.93
N ALA A 27 -1.94 18.41 16.68
CA ALA A 27 -1.66 17.44 17.73
C ALA A 27 -0.19 17.47 18.19
N GLY A 28 0.02 17.26 19.48
CA GLY A 28 1.35 17.18 20.07
C GLY A 28 2.14 18.47 19.90
N ASP A 29 3.37 18.31 19.43
CA ASP A 29 4.34 19.37 19.19
C ASP A 29 4.70 19.50 17.69
N ALA A 30 3.73 19.26 16.84
CA ALA A 30 3.92 19.41 15.40
C ALA A 30 4.42 20.84 15.05
N VAL A 31 5.39 20.92 14.16
CA VAL A 31 6.01 22.18 13.73
C VAL A 31 5.72 22.51 12.26
N ALA A 32 5.38 21.52 11.44
CA ALA A 32 4.95 21.71 10.06
C ALA A 32 4.14 20.51 9.55
N GLY A 33 3.30 20.75 8.53
CA GLY A 33 2.53 19.71 7.84
C GLY A 33 2.56 19.90 6.33
N VAL A 34 2.57 18.79 5.59
CA VAL A 34 2.59 18.77 4.12
C VAL A 34 1.56 17.75 3.62
N LEU A 35 0.85 18.07 2.54
CA LEU A 35 0.07 17.13 1.76
C LEU A 35 0.48 17.24 0.31
N CYS A 36 1.09 16.17 -0.20
CA CYS A 36 1.55 16.02 -1.57
C CYS A 36 0.36 15.89 -2.55
N ALA A 37 0.61 16.05 -3.83
CA ALA A 37 -0.43 16.12 -4.86
C ALA A 37 -1.22 14.81 -5.06
N ASP A 38 -0.66 13.67 -4.68
CA ASP A 38 -1.32 12.36 -4.63
C ASP A 38 -2.19 12.17 -3.36
N GLY A 39 -2.27 13.20 -2.52
CA GLY A 39 -2.95 13.18 -1.23
C GLY A 39 -4.40 12.73 -1.30
N HIS A 40 -4.78 11.81 -0.39
CA HIS A 40 -6.14 11.31 -0.24
C HIS A 40 -6.41 10.83 1.19
N VAL A 41 -7.68 10.54 1.50
CA VAL A 41 -8.10 10.13 2.85
C VAL A 41 -7.40 8.85 3.28
N GLY A 42 -6.82 8.87 4.49
CA GLY A 42 -6.23 7.72 5.18
C GLY A 42 -6.85 7.54 6.57
N TYR A 43 -6.31 6.62 7.37
CA TYR A 43 -6.66 6.51 8.78
C TYR A 43 -5.74 7.41 9.61
N SER A 44 -6.31 8.27 10.45
CA SER A 44 -5.60 9.24 11.31
C SER A 44 -4.83 10.29 10.50
N GLN A 45 -3.70 9.95 9.89
CA GLN A 45 -2.96 10.80 8.96
C GLN A 45 -3.38 10.52 7.51
N PRO A 46 -3.57 11.55 6.64
CA PRO A 46 -3.87 11.33 5.23
C PRO A 46 -2.69 10.65 4.53
N ILE A 47 -2.98 9.85 3.51
CA ILE A 47 -1.95 9.32 2.61
C ILE A 47 -1.50 10.46 1.69
N GLY A 48 -0.22 10.54 1.39
CA GLY A 48 0.41 11.72 0.79
C GLY A 48 0.81 12.77 1.82
N GLY A 49 0.60 12.47 3.12
CA GLY A 49 0.85 13.40 4.23
C GLY A 49 2.20 13.21 4.90
N ALA A 50 2.89 14.33 5.19
CA ALA A 50 4.06 14.39 6.05
C ALA A 50 3.85 15.40 7.19
N VAL A 51 4.18 15.01 8.42
CA VAL A 51 4.08 15.89 9.60
C VAL A 51 5.39 15.84 10.37
N ALA A 52 5.96 17.01 10.65
CA ALA A 52 7.17 17.15 11.45
C ALA A 52 6.81 17.42 12.92
N TYR A 53 7.33 16.59 13.83
CA TYR A 53 7.19 16.72 15.29
C TYR A 53 8.56 17.00 15.94
N ALA A 54 8.59 17.84 16.97
CA ALA A 54 9.83 18.16 17.68
C ALA A 54 10.26 17.00 18.59
N ASP A 55 9.37 16.55 19.49
CA ASP A 55 9.66 15.54 20.52
C ASP A 55 8.68 14.34 20.51
N HIS A 56 7.91 14.17 19.42
CA HIS A 56 6.98 13.06 19.25
C HIS A 56 7.21 12.26 17.96
N ILE A 57 6.72 11.02 17.96
CA ILE A 57 6.62 10.14 16.79
C ILE A 57 5.21 9.53 16.73
N SER A 58 4.65 9.37 15.54
CA SER A 58 3.27 8.88 15.37
C SER A 58 3.22 7.47 14.76
N PRO A 59 2.89 6.42 15.53
CA PRO A 59 2.65 5.09 14.97
C PRO A 59 1.49 5.05 13.98
N SER A 60 0.39 5.76 14.26
CA SER A 60 -0.75 5.85 13.35
C SER A 60 -0.45 6.71 12.11
N GLY A 61 0.50 7.67 12.24
CA GLY A 61 1.01 8.47 11.13
C GLY A 61 1.90 7.67 10.18
N VAL A 62 2.72 6.75 10.67
CA VAL A 62 3.46 5.79 9.84
C VAL A 62 2.51 4.77 9.23
N GLY A 63 1.52 4.31 10.01
CA GLY A 63 0.48 3.37 9.58
C GLY A 63 0.87 1.91 9.71
N TRP A 64 -0.04 1.05 9.23
CA TRP A 64 0.06 -0.41 9.38
C TRP A 64 1.18 -1.04 8.55
N ASP A 65 1.45 -0.51 7.36
CA ASP A 65 2.48 -1.04 6.48
C ASP A 65 3.77 -0.22 6.65
N ILE A 66 4.42 -0.44 7.80
CA ILE A 66 5.71 0.20 8.12
C ILE A 66 6.68 -0.08 6.98
N ALA A 67 7.35 0.97 6.49
CA ALA A 67 8.33 0.90 5.42
C ALA A 67 7.78 0.36 4.10
N CYS A 68 6.43 0.54 3.83
CA CYS A 68 5.97 0.43 2.46
C CYS A 68 6.84 1.33 1.58
N GLY A 69 7.23 0.83 0.42
CA GLY A 69 8.20 1.48 -0.41
C GLY A 69 8.46 0.75 -1.70
N ASN A 70 9.35 1.30 -2.48
CA ASN A 70 9.64 0.89 -3.84
C ASN A 70 11.11 0.52 -4.00
N LYS A 71 11.38 -0.45 -4.88
CA LYS A 71 12.72 -0.65 -5.46
C LYS A 71 12.58 -0.76 -6.97
N ALA A 72 13.44 -0.05 -7.70
CA ALA A 72 13.57 -0.19 -9.15
C ALA A 72 15.02 -0.54 -9.49
N VAL A 73 15.20 -1.46 -10.43
CA VAL A 73 16.52 -1.92 -10.89
C VAL A 73 16.58 -1.89 -12.40
N ARG A 74 17.53 -1.16 -12.96
CA ARG A 74 17.90 -1.19 -14.36
C ARG A 74 18.77 -2.42 -14.62
N THR A 75 18.39 -3.21 -15.59
CA THR A 75 19.13 -4.44 -15.94
C THR A 75 20.05 -4.23 -17.14
N ASP A 76 20.91 -5.22 -17.40
CA ASP A 76 21.75 -5.28 -18.60
C ASP A 76 21.05 -5.94 -19.81
N VAL A 77 19.75 -6.24 -19.70
CA VAL A 77 18.92 -6.87 -20.74
C VAL A 77 18.13 -5.80 -21.49
N LEU A 78 18.08 -5.89 -22.83
CA LEU A 78 17.26 -5.01 -23.65
C LEU A 78 15.83 -5.54 -23.76
N VAL A 79 14.88 -4.61 -23.94
CA VAL A 79 13.45 -4.94 -24.05
C VAL A 79 13.19 -5.89 -25.23
N ASP A 80 13.86 -5.68 -26.36
CA ASP A 80 13.69 -6.53 -27.54
C ASP A 80 14.16 -7.97 -27.32
N ASP A 81 15.13 -8.20 -26.41
CA ASP A 81 15.64 -9.54 -26.10
C ASP A 81 14.63 -10.40 -25.32
N VAL A 82 13.67 -9.78 -24.64
CA VAL A 82 12.68 -10.48 -23.80
C VAL A 82 11.25 -10.42 -24.36
N ARG A 83 11.00 -9.64 -25.40
CA ARG A 83 9.66 -9.35 -25.92
C ARG A 83 8.86 -10.61 -26.26
N ASP A 84 9.47 -11.55 -26.96
CA ASP A 84 8.81 -12.80 -27.37
C ASP A 84 8.61 -13.78 -26.21
N ASP A 85 9.47 -13.70 -25.19
CA ASP A 85 9.46 -14.56 -24.00
C ASP A 85 8.67 -13.95 -22.82
N LEU A 86 8.20 -12.71 -22.94
CA LEU A 86 7.58 -11.96 -21.85
C LEU A 86 6.41 -12.70 -21.18
N PRO A 87 5.49 -13.38 -21.91
CA PRO A 87 4.44 -14.17 -21.28
C PRO A 87 4.98 -15.27 -20.37
N ARG A 88 6.01 -16.00 -20.81
CA ARG A 88 6.68 -17.07 -20.03
C ARG A 88 7.40 -16.49 -18.81
N ILE A 89 8.09 -15.36 -18.97
CA ILE A 89 8.78 -14.67 -17.88
C ILE A 89 7.77 -14.26 -16.80
N MET A 90 6.64 -13.65 -17.19
CA MET A 90 5.61 -13.22 -16.23
C MET A 90 4.89 -14.40 -15.56
N ASP A 91 4.73 -15.55 -16.27
CA ASP A 91 4.23 -16.78 -15.64
C ASP A 91 5.19 -17.27 -14.57
N GLU A 92 6.50 -17.29 -14.84
CA GLU A 92 7.52 -17.71 -13.89
C GLU A 92 7.63 -16.76 -12.68
N VAL A 93 7.55 -15.43 -12.91
CA VAL A 93 7.47 -14.42 -11.83
C VAL A 93 6.28 -14.70 -10.93
N PHE A 94 5.10 -14.95 -11.52
CA PHE A 94 3.86 -15.16 -10.76
C PHE A 94 3.85 -16.51 -10.02
N GLU A 95 4.54 -17.52 -10.52
CA GLU A 95 4.68 -18.84 -9.92
C GLU A 95 5.70 -18.84 -8.76
N ARG A 96 6.87 -18.22 -8.96
CA ARG A 96 7.98 -18.25 -7.98
C ARG A 96 7.85 -17.23 -6.86
N ILE A 97 7.04 -16.18 -7.04
CA ILE A 97 6.81 -15.11 -6.06
C ILE A 97 5.40 -15.24 -5.50
N SER A 98 5.30 -15.27 -4.18
CA SER A 98 4.02 -15.43 -3.49
C SER A 98 3.30 -14.09 -3.31
N PHE A 99 2.14 -13.93 -3.94
CA PHE A 99 1.27 -12.76 -3.83
C PHE A 99 0.09 -13.03 -2.88
N GLY A 100 -0.32 -12.03 -2.08
CA GLY A 100 -1.52 -12.06 -1.24
C GLY A 100 -1.25 -12.00 0.26
N VAL A 101 -2.34 -11.71 1.03
CA VAL A 101 -2.28 -11.59 2.48
C VAL A 101 -1.96 -12.94 3.13
N GLY A 102 -1.01 -12.93 4.08
CA GLY A 102 -0.64 -14.11 4.85
C GLY A 102 0.05 -15.23 4.07
N ARG A 103 0.36 -15.00 2.78
CA ARG A 103 1.13 -15.95 1.98
C ARG A 103 2.53 -16.12 2.54
N LYS A 104 3.13 -17.26 2.24
CA LYS A 104 4.47 -17.67 2.68
C LYS A 104 5.29 -18.02 1.46
N ASN A 105 6.61 -17.89 1.58
CA ASN A 105 7.50 -18.44 0.57
C ASN A 105 7.35 -19.96 0.47
N ALA A 106 7.42 -20.48 -0.76
CA ALA A 106 7.53 -21.93 -0.99
C ALA A 106 8.87 -22.47 -0.47
N GLU A 107 9.92 -21.68 -0.63
CA GLU A 107 11.28 -22.00 -0.17
C GLU A 107 11.70 -21.03 0.94
N PRO A 108 12.35 -21.51 2.02
CA PRO A 108 12.90 -20.63 3.04
C PRO A 108 13.96 -19.69 2.44
N VAL A 109 13.91 -18.43 2.87
CA VAL A 109 14.94 -17.44 2.54
C VAL A 109 15.82 -17.27 3.78
N ASP A 110 17.14 -17.38 3.59
CA ASP A 110 18.12 -17.05 4.61
C ASP A 110 18.64 -15.63 4.39
N HIS A 111 18.58 -14.80 5.44
CA HIS A 111 19.02 -13.41 5.36
C HIS A 111 19.39 -12.90 6.76
N PRO A 112 20.48 -12.10 6.92
CA PRO A 112 20.93 -11.60 8.23
C PRO A 112 19.87 -10.82 9.03
N VAL A 113 18.93 -10.14 8.37
CA VAL A 113 17.84 -9.44 9.06
C VAL A 113 16.98 -10.35 9.93
N LEU A 114 16.93 -11.65 9.62
CA LEU A 114 16.17 -12.62 10.43
C LEU A 114 16.84 -12.90 11.77
N ASP A 115 18.16 -12.84 11.83
CA ASP A 115 18.93 -12.95 13.06
C ASP A 115 18.78 -11.66 13.89
N GLU A 116 18.83 -10.47 13.25
CA GLU A 116 18.55 -9.21 13.92
C GLU A 116 17.14 -9.20 14.57
N ILE A 117 16.13 -9.77 13.90
CA ILE A 117 14.77 -9.89 14.44
C ILE A 117 14.73 -10.86 15.63
N ALA A 118 15.43 -11.99 15.55
CA ALA A 118 15.51 -12.97 16.64
C ALA A 118 16.22 -12.40 17.89
N GLU A 119 17.07 -11.40 17.71
CA GLU A 119 17.86 -10.72 18.76
C GLU A 119 17.34 -9.33 19.11
N ALA A 120 16.22 -8.88 18.51
CA ALA A 120 15.67 -7.53 18.72
C ALA A 120 15.57 -7.16 20.20
N GLU A 121 15.92 -5.91 20.57
CA GLU A 121 15.88 -5.45 21.96
C GLU A 121 14.45 -5.45 22.51
N PHE A 122 13.49 -5.02 21.69
CA PHE A 122 12.07 -5.07 22.04
C PHE A 122 11.54 -6.51 21.96
N VAL A 123 11.47 -7.15 23.11
CA VAL A 123 11.14 -8.58 23.25
C VAL A 123 9.85 -9.02 22.54
N PRO A 124 8.73 -8.26 22.60
CA PRO A 124 7.51 -8.66 21.89
C PRO A 124 7.71 -8.80 20.37
N GLN A 125 8.60 -8.00 19.77
CA GLN A 125 8.90 -8.10 18.34
C GLN A 125 9.67 -9.38 17.98
N ARG A 126 10.51 -9.92 18.89
CA ARG A 126 11.15 -11.25 18.70
C ARG A 126 10.12 -12.35 18.49
N GLY A 127 8.94 -12.25 19.14
CA GLY A 127 7.84 -13.18 18.96
C GLY A 127 7.30 -13.25 17.53
N LEU A 128 7.65 -12.28 16.68
CA LEU A 128 7.27 -12.22 15.27
C LEU A 128 8.30 -12.86 14.32
N ALA A 129 9.45 -13.36 14.82
CA ALA A 129 10.54 -13.92 14.02
C ALA A 129 10.08 -15.03 13.06
N GLU A 130 9.18 -15.92 13.51
CA GLU A 130 8.63 -16.98 12.65
C GLU A 130 7.72 -16.42 11.53
N THR A 131 6.99 -15.33 11.79
CA THR A 131 6.22 -14.63 10.77
C THR A 131 7.16 -13.99 9.75
N ALA A 132 8.21 -13.32 10.20
CA ALA A 132 9.23 -12.72 9.36
C ALA A 132 9.91 -13.77 8.47
N ARG A 133 10.37 -14.88 9.03
CA ARG A 133 11.02 -15.99 8.30
C ARG A 133 10.14 -16.56 7.19
N LYS A 134 8.84 -16.71 7.44
CA LYS A 134 7.90 -17.26 6.46
C LYS A 134 7.56 -16.30 5.33
N GLN A 135 7.67 -14.99 5.56
CA GLN A 135 7.17 -13.98 4.64
C GLN A 135 8.24 -13.11 3.97
N LEU A 136 9.52 -13.28 4.33
CA LEU A 136 10.61 -12.55 3.67
C LEU A 136 10.64 -12.89 2.17
N GLY A 137 10.58 -11.88 1.31
CA GLY A 137 10.53 -12.07 -0.14
C GLY A 137 9.17 -12.56 -0.67
N THR A 138 8.07 -12.31 0.06
CA THR A 138 6.70 -12.39 -0.46
C THR A 138 6.17 -11.00 -0.78
N VAL A 139 5.17 -10.92 -1.66
CA VAL A 139 4.47 -9.69 -2.05
C VAL A 139 3.04 -9.74 -1.49
N GLY A 140 2.53 -8.61 -1.03
CA GLY A 140 1.21 -8.52 -0.41
C GLY A 140 0.04 -8.59 -1.37
N SER A 141 -1.02 -7.94 -0.98
CA SER A 141 -2.21 -7.68 -1.79
C SER A 141 -2.42 -6.17 -1.93
N GLY A 142 -3.51 -5.79 -2.56
CA GLY A 142 -3.81 -4.41 -2.85
C GLY A 142 -2.88 -3.88 -3.94
N ASN A 143 -2.32 -2.71 -3.72
CA ASN A 143 -1.41 -2.04 -4.64
C ASN A 143 0.04 -2.58 -4.64
N HIS A 144 0.31 -3.72 -3.99
CA HIS A 144 1.63 -4.34 -4.00
C HIS A 144 1.85 -5.11 -5.30
N TYR A 145 2.99 -4.88 -5.95
CA TYR A 145 3.28 -5.43 -7.28
C TYR A 145 4.74 -5.84 -7.46
N VAL A 146 4.96 -6.59 -8.53
CA VAL A 146 6.24 -6.86 -9.18
C VAL A 146 6.05 -6.63 -10.67
N ASP A 147 6.69 -5.59 -11.20
CA ASP A 147 6.50 -5.16 -12.57
C ASP A 147 7.80 -5.19 -13.36
N LEU A 148 7.67 -5.44 -14.66
CA LEU A 148 8.72 -5.24 -15.66
C LEU A 148 8.36 -4.03 -16.50
N PHE A 149 9.35 -3.19 -16.73
CA PHE A 149 9.20 -1.97 -17.51
C PHE A 149 10.19 -1.90 -18.66
N ALA A 150 9.79 -1.24 -19.73
CA ALA A 150 10.69 -0.68 -20.74
C ALA A 150 11.15 0.70 -20.25
N GLY A 151 12.44 0.89 -20.02
CA GLY A 151 13.03 2.19 -19.79
C GLY A 151 13.08 3.04 -21.04
N ASP A 152 13.23 4.35 -20.87
CA ASP A 152 13.45 5.31 -21.95
C ASP A 152 14.81 5.13 -22.67
N ASP A 153 15.62 4.22 -22.18
CA ASP A 153 16.92 3.79 -22.69
C ASP A 153 16.91 2.35 -23.27
N ASP A 154 15.72 1.82 -23.57
CA ASP A 154 15.46 0.49 -24.11
C ASP A 154 15.90 -0.70 -23.22
N HIS A 155 16.32 -0.46 -21.98
CA HIS A 155 16.64 -1.52 -21.03
C HIS A 155 15.39 -1.99 -20.28
N VAL A 156 15.39 -3.27 -19.91
CA VAL A 156 14.39 -3.81 -18.98
C VAL A 156 14.70 -3.30 -17.58
N TRP A 157 13.68 -2.77 -16.92
CA TRP A 157 13.71 -2.43 -15.52
C TRP A 157 12.78 -3.36 -14.73
N VAL A 158 13.21 -3.72 -13.52
CA VAL A 158 12.41 -4.45 -12.55
C VAL A 158 11.95 -3.46 -11.49
N GLY A 159 10.64 -3.34 -11.26
CA GLY A 159 10.10 -2.50 -10.19
C GLY A 159 9.26 -3.29 -9.23
N VAL A 160 9.44 -3.06 -7.93
CA VAL A 160 8.66 -3.72 -6.89
C VAL A 160 8.12 -2.71 -5.87
N HIS A 161 6.90 -2.95 -5.40
CA HIS A 161 6.23 -2.14 -4.40
C HIS A 161 5.60 -3.02 -3.33
N PHE A 162 6.12 -2.96 -2.11
CA PHE A 162 5.53 -3.54 -0.91
C PHE A 162 6.32 -3.14 0.35
N GLY A 163 5.72 -3.37 1.52
CA GLY A 163 6.30 -3.02 2.81
C GLY A 163 6.78 -4.22 3.63
N SER A 164 6.74 -4.08 4.93
CA SER A 164 7.27 -5.03 5.91
C SER A 164 6.38 -6.23 6.19
N ARG A 165 5.41 -6.49 5.34
CA ARG A 165 4.52 -7.64 5.39
C ARG A 165 3.84 -7.81 6.78
N GLY A 166 3.48 -9.03 7.14
CA GLY A 166 2.90 -9.34 8.45
C GLY A 166 3.82 -9.06 9.63
N PHE A 167 5.13 -8.95 9.43
CA PHE A 167 6.07 -8.55 10.48
C PHE A 167 5.82 -7.10 10.93
N GLY A 168 5.91 -6.14 10.01
CA GLY A 168 5.65 -4.74 10.34
C GLY A 168 4.19 -4.45 10.65
N HIS A 169 3.23 -5.10 9.96
CA HIS A 169 1.81 -4.95 10.26
C HIS A 169 1.48 -5.33 11.71
N LYS A 170 2.02 -6.46 12.21
CA LYS A 170 1.83 -6.86 13.61
C LYS A 170 2.60 -5.96 14.58
N THR A 171 3.77 -5.48 14.19
CA THR A 171 4.52 -4.49 14.96
C THR A 171 3.70 -3.21 15.15
N ALA A 172 3.17 -2.63 14.06
CA ALA A 172 2.30 -1.46 14.13
C ALA A 172 1.07 -1.71 15.00
N GLY A 173 0.35 -2.83 14.76
CA GLY A 173 -0.82 -3.20 15.56
C GLY A 173 -0.53 -3.37 17.04
N GLY A 174 0.61 -3.94 17.40
CA GLY A 174 1.04 -4.10 18.79
C GLY A 174 1.26 -2.75 19.47
N PHE A 175 1.95 -1.81 18.85
CA PHE A 175 2.13 -0.46 19.41
C PHE A 175 0.81 0.33 19.48
N LEU A 176 -0.08 0.19 18.51
CA LEU A 176 -1.43 0.78 18.59
C LEU A 176 -2.26 0.18 19.72
N SER A 177 -2.14 -1.13 20.00
CA SER A 177 -2.77 -1.78 21.14
C SER A 177 -2.20 -1.24 22.47
N MET A 178 -0.87 -1.17 22.59
CA MET A 178 -0.21 -0.62 23.79
C MET A 178 -0.59 0.83 24.06
N ALA A 179 -0.74 1.65 23.01
CA ALA A 179 -1.22 3.02 23.13
C ALA A 179 -2.65 3.11 23.71
N ALA A 180 -3.48 2.10 23.45
CA ALA A 180 -4.82 1.97 24.01
C ALA A 180 -4.85 1.28 25.40
N GLY A 181 -3.68 0.93 25.98
CA GLY A 181 -3.55 0.25 27.26
C GLY A 181 -3.67 -1.27 27.19
N GLY A 182 -3.68 -1.87 26.00
CA GLY A 182 -3.68 -3.31 25.76
C GLY A 182 -2.28 -3.91 25.71
N ALA A 183 -2.21 -5.22 25.46
CA ALA A 183 -0.95 -5.94 25.25
C ALA A 183 -0.51 -5.87 23.79
N PHE A 184 0.79 -6.07 23.52
CA PHE A 184 1.36 -6.01 22.16
C PHE A 184 0.79 -7.08 21.21
N ASP A 185 0.39 -8.23 21.71
CA ASP A 185 -0.19 -9.34 20.95
C ASP A 185 -1.72 -9.21 20.74
N GLU A 186 -2.34 -8.17 21.31
CA GLU A 186 -3.73 -7.85 21.09
C GLU A 186 -3.91 -7.05 19.78
N ARG A 187 -5.15 -7.03 19.28
CA ARG A 187 -5.47 -6.29 18.06
C ARG A 187 -5.58 -4.79 18.35
N GLY A 188 -4.58 -4.03 17.95
CA GLY A 188 -4.63 -2.57 17.95
C GLY A 188 -5.58 -2.01 16.89
N THR A 189 -5.85 -0.71 16.98
CA THR A 189 -6.62 0.06 16.01
C THR A 189 -6.08 1.48 15.92
N GLU A 190 -6.08 2.07 14.72
CA GLU A 190 -5.81 3.51 14.53
C GLU A 190 -7.01 4.38 14.96
N GLY A 191 -8.10 3.76 15.42
CA GLY A 191 -9.37 4.42 15.66
C GLY A 191 -10.22 4.52 14.41
N GLU A 192 -11.14 5.49 14.39
CA GLU A 192 -11.89 5.83 13.19
C GLU A 192 -11.00 6.60 12.21
N MET A 193 -11.42 6.67 10.95
CA MET A 193 -10.65 7.31 9.87
C MET A 193 -10.27 8.77 10.20
N ASP A 194 -11.14 9.49 10.91
CA ASP A 194 -10.94 10.88 11.32
C ASP A 194 -10.43 11.05 12.76
N SER A 195 -9.93 9.97 13.41
CA SER A 195 -9.32 10.05 14.73
C SER A 195 -8.05 10.90 14.72
N PRO A 196 -7.75 11.63 15.83
CA PRO A 196 -6.46 12.31 15.96
C PRO A 196 -5.30 11.30 15.93
N PRO A 197 -4.07 11.75 15.59
CA PRO A 197 -2.92 10.87 15.56
C PRO A 197 -2.59 10.34 16.96
N ILE A 198 -2.17 9.07 17.02
CA ILE A 198 -1.56 8.48 18.20
C ILE A 198 -0.09 8.92 18.21
N LEU A 199 0.35 9.50 19.32
CA LEU A 199 1.68 10.06 19.48
C LEU A 199 2.41 9.42 20.68
N PHE A 200 3.69 9.13 20.51
CA PHE A 200 4.60 8.77 21.59
C PHE A 200 5.67 9.85 21.75
N GLU A 201 5.92 10.28 22.97
CA GLU A 201 7.10 11.09 23.28
C GLU A 201 8.36 10.28 22.96
N ILE A 202 9.28 10.83 22.17
CA ILE A 202 10.51 10.13 21.77
C ILE A 202 11.43 9.79 22.95
N GLY A 203 11.39 10.56 24.02
CA GLY A 203 12.13 10.31 25.27
C GLY A 203 11.50 9.23 26.17
N SER A 204 10.28 8.78 25.90
CA SER A 204 9.62 7.75 26.66
C SER A 204 10.11 6.35 26.29
N ALA A 205 9.94 5.37 27.20
CA ALA A 205 10.30 3.98 26.92
C ALA A 205 9.55 3.44 25.68
N ILE A 206 8.24 3.67 25.59
CA ILE A 206 7.44 3.21 24.45
C ILE A 206 7.82 3.91 23.15
N GLY A 207 8.24 5.19 23.20
CA GLY A 207 8.72 5.92 22.03
C GLY A 207 10.04 5.34 21.51
N GLN A 208 10.99 5.02 22.39
CA GLN A 208 12.25 4.39 22.03
C GLN A 208 12.05 2.98 21.48
N ASP A 209 11.21 2.17 22.14
CA ASP A 209 10.85 0.84 21.67
C ASP A 209 10.20 0.88 20.27
N TYR A 210 9.31 1.88 20.04
CA TYR A 210 8.67 2.03 18.72
C TYR A 210 9.68 2.43 17.64
N ILE A 211 10.58 3.36 17.91
CA ILE A 211 11.63 3.78 16.97
C ILE A 211 12.47 2.57 16.58
N ALA A 212 13.01 1.83 17.56
CA ALA A 212 13.83 0.64 17.29
C ALA A 212 13.06 -0.43 16.49
N ALA A 213 11.81 -0.69 16.87
CA ALA A 213 10.97 -1.67 16.19
C ALA A 213 10.58 -1.24 14.76
N MET A 214 10.34 0.04 14.53
CA MET A 214 10.08 0.61 13.20
C MET A 214 11.32 0.51 12.31
N GLU A 215 12.50 0.86 12.82
CA GLU A 215 13.76 0.75 12.08
C GLU A 215 14.06 -0.69 11.66
N LEU A 216 13.84 -1.66 12.56
CA LEU A 216 14.02 -3.07 12.24
C LEU A 216 13.01 -3.57 11.20
N ALA A 217 11.74 -3.10 11.27
CA ALA A 217 10.75 -3.37 10.23
C ALA A 217 11.15 -2.73 8.88
N GLY A 218 11.81 -1.57 8.91
CA GLY A 218 12.41 -0.93 7.75
C GLY A 218 13.48 -1.80 7.08
N LYS A 219 14.47 -2.26 7.85
CA LYS A 219 15.50 -3.18 7.35
C LYS A 219 14.90 -4.45 6.74
N TYR A 220 13.88 -5.02 7.40
CA TYR A 220 13.17 -6.19 6.90
C TYR A 220 12.46 -5.92 5.56
N ALA A 221 11.83 -4.76 5.39
CA ALA A 221 11.17 -4.39 4.14
C ALA A 221 12.18 -4.21 2.99
N TYR A 222 13.34 -3.59 3.26
CA TYR A 222 14.44 -3.51 2.29
C TYR A 222 14.89 -4.90 1.86
N ALA A 223 15.27 -5.76 2.83
CA ALA A 223 15.67 -7.14 2.56
C ALA A 223 14.61 -7.91 1.75
N GLY A 224 13.33 -7.71 2.06
CA GLY A 224 12.23 -8.36 1.33
C GLY A 224 12.19 -7.95 -0.14
N ARG A 225 12.36 -6.66 -0.45
CA ARG A 225 12.40 -6.16 -1.83
C ARG A 225 13.66 -6.62 -2.57
N ASP A 226 14.81 -6.67 -1.89
CA ASP A 226 16.04 -7.22 -2.45
C ASP A 226 15.86 -8.67 -2.87
N VAL A 227 15.34 -9.52 -1.99
CA VAL A 227 15.06 -10.94 -2.28
C VAL A 227 14.13 -11.12 -3.48
N VAL A 228 13.07 -10.28 -3.59
CA VAL A 228 12.14 -10.37 -4.72
C VAL A 228 12.81 -9.93 -6.02
N VAL A 229 13.55 -8.82 -6.01
CA VAL A 229 14.28 -8.34 -7.18
C VAL A 229 15.32 -9.36 -7.64
N ASP A 230 16.10 -9.96 -6.71
CA ASP A 230 17.09 -10.98 -7.04
C ASP A 230 16.46 -12.19 -7.74
N LYS A 231 15.28 -12.64 -7.28
CA LYS A 231 14.51 -13.70 -7.97
C LYS A 231 14.11 -13.32 -9.39
N VAL A 232 13.67 -12.07 -9.60
CA VAL A 232 13.30 -11.59 -10.94
C VAL A 232 14.51 -11.48 -11.84
N LEU A 233 15.64 -10.97 -11.32
CA LEU A 233 16.91 -10.94 -12.07
C LEU A 233 17.38 -12.35 -12.46
N GLU A 234 17.22 -13.34 -11.59
CA GLU A 234 17.51 -14.75 -11.89
C GLU A 234 16.61 -15.28 -13.02
N ILE A 235 15.30 -14.99 -12.99
CA ILE A 235 14.34 -15.38 -14.04
C ILE A 235 14.70 -14.75 -15.39
N LEU A 236 15.13 -13.49 -15.39
CA LEU A 236 15.57 -12.77 -16.59
C LEU A 236 16.96 -13.20 -17.06
N GLY A 237 17.76 -13.89 -16.23
CA GLY A 237 19.19 -14.10 -16.46
C GLY A 237 19.99 -12.79 -16.52
N ALA A 238 19.54 -11.77 -15.81
CA ALA A 238 20.01 -10.39 -15.87
C ALA A 238 20.91 -10.00 -14.69
N ARG A 239 21.66 -8.92 -14.87
CA ARG A 239 22.43 -8.26 -13.80
C ARG A 239 21.93 -6.85 -13.58
N SER A 240 21.98 -6.39 -12.32
CA SER A 240 21.72 -5.01 -11.96
C SER A 240 22.85 -4.09 -12.48
N LEU A 241 22.46 -2.99 -13.13
CA LEU A 241 23.36 -1.92 -13.57
C LEU A 241 23.19 -0.67 -12.70
N TYR A 242 21.99 -0.41 -12.20
CA TYR A 242 21.64 0.74 -11.39
C TYR A 242 20.38 0.43 -10.58
N GLU A 243 20.28 0.99 -9.37
CA GLU A 243 19.13 0.76 -8.53
C GLU A 243 18.71 2.00 -7.74
N VAL A 244 17.41 2.13 -7.51
CA VAL A 244 16.80 3.09 -6.60
C VAL A 244 15.92 2.36 -5.61
N HIS A 245 16.06 2.68 -4.32
CA HIS A 245 15.36 1.98 -3.25
C HIS A 245 14.90 2.96 -2.18
N ASN A 246 13.59 3.11 -1.95
CA ASN A 246 13.03 4.09 -1.02
C ASN A 246 11.84 3.56 -0.22
N HIS A 247 11.67 4.05 1.01
CA HIS A 247 10.44 3.97 1.77
C HIS A 247 9.57 5.22 1.53
N HIS A 248 8.26 5.10 1.81
CA HIS A 248 7.32 6.21 1.84
C HIS A 248 6.33 6.17 3.01
N ASN A 249 6.38 5.12 3.86
CA ASN A 249 5.66 5.01 5.12
C ASN A 249 6.67 4.79 6.25
N PHE A 250 7.21 5.87 6.79
CA PHE A 250 8.26 5.80 7.80
C PHE A 250 8.37 7.11 8.57
N ALA A 251 9.17 7.14 9.61
CA ALA A 251 9.56 8.37 10.29
C ALA A 251 11.08 8.54 10.27
N TRP A 252 11.53 9.71 9.94
CA TRP A 252 12.96 10.04 9.87
C TRP A 252 13.28 11.19 10.81
N ARG A 253 14.40 11.08 11.52
CA ARG A 253 14.99 12.23 12.21
C ARG A 253 15.71 13.08 11.18
N GLU A 254 15.24 14.28 10.98
CA GLU A 254 15.71 15.21 9.96
C GLU A 254 15.95 16.60 10.56
N ARG A 255 16.75 17.42 9.88
CA ARG A 255 16.98 18.81 10.32
C ARG A 255 16.17 19.77 9.43
N HIS A 256 15.18 20.40 10.05
CA HIS A 256 14.36 21.43 9.43
C HIS A 256 14.26 22.64 10.36
N PHE A 257 14.09 23.83 9.79
CA PHE A 257 13.92 25.08 10.56
C PHE A 257 14.99 25.27 11.65
N ASP A 258 16.25 24.91 11.34
CA ASP A 258 17.40 24.93 12.25
C ASP A 258 17.26 24.06 13.51
N THR A 259 16.32 23.12 13.53
CA THR A 259 16.14 22.16 14.62
C THR A 259 16.01 20.72 14.11
N ASP A 260 16.29 19.74 14.98
CA ASP A 260 16.05 18.34 14.69
C ASP A 260 14.57 18.03 14.94
N VAL A 261 13.93 17.34 14.02
CA VAL A 261 12.53 16.95 14.08
C VAL A 261 12.36 15.52 13.59
N TRP A 262 11.25 14.87 13.96
CA TRP A 262 10.82 13.61 13.37
C TRP A 262 9.78 13.88 12.30
N VAL A 263 10.14 13.64 11.04
CA VAL A 263 9.22 13.76 9.90
C VAL A 263 8.55 12.43 9.67
N VAL A 264 7.27 12.36 10.02
CA VAL A 264 6.42 11.17 9.86
C VAL A 264 5.72 11.25 8.52
N ARG A 265 6.08 10.35 7.60
CA ARG A 265 5.52 10.27 6.24
C ARG A 265 4.62 9.05 6.09
N LYS A 266 3.45 9.27 5.52
CA LYS A 266 2.49 8.23 5.12
C LYS A 266 2.15 8.41 3.65
N GLY A 267 2.70 7.55 2.79
CA GLY A 267 2.59 7.72 1.35
C GLY A 267 3.28 8.98 0.83
N CYS A 268 4.44 9.31 1.37
CA CYS A 268 5.30 10.39 0.88
C CYS A 268 6.73 9.90 0.71
N THR A 269 7.30 10.13 -0.46
CA THR A 269 8.69 9.80 -0.76
C THR A 269 9.59 10.96 -0.31
N PRO A 270 10.65 10.71 0.47
CA PRO A 270 11.70 11.71 0.71
C PRO A 270 12.36 12.14 -0.60
N ALA A 271 12.56 13.45 -0.78
CA ALA A 271 13.11 14.04 -2.00
C ALA A 271 14.06 15.21 -1.65
N TRP A 272 15.10 14.91 -0.88
CA TRP A 272 16.17 15.83 -0.60
C TRP A 272 16.96 16.16 -1.88
N PRO A 273 17.63 17.32 -1.98
CA PRO A 273 18.49 17.61 -3.12
C PRO A 273 19.45 16.48 -3.45
N GLY A 274 19.36 15.95 -4.65
CA GLY A 274 20.16 14.81 -5.13
C GLY A 274 19.64 13.43 -4.71
N GLN A 275 18.64 13.33 -3.85
CA GLN A 275 18.05 12.05 -3.44
C GLN A 275 17.12 11.52 -4.54
N GLU A 276 17.35 10.27 -4.94
CA GLU A 276 16.55 9.61 -5.95
C GLU A 276 15.44 8.77 -5.32
N GLY A 277 14.32 8.64 -6.06
CA GLY A 277 13.16 7.86 -5.67
C GLY A 277 12.50 7.20 -6.87
N PHE A 278 11.99 5.99 -6.67
CA PHE A 278 11.10 5.34 -7.61
C PHE A 278 9.66 5.60 -7.18
N VAL A 279 8.85 6.12 -8.11
CA VAL A 279 7.42 6.38 -7.90
C VAL A 279 6.64 5.57 -8.91
N GLY A 280 5.86 4.60 -8.39
CA GLY A 280 5.03 3.72 -9.19
C GLY A 280 3.74 4.41 -9.65
N ALA A 281 3.37 4.15 -10.91
CA ALA A 281 2.08 4.51 -11.48
C ALA A 281 1.05 3.37 -11.34
N THR A 282 -0.04 3.46 -12.08
CA THR A 282 -1.00 2.38 -12.23
C THR A 282 -0.52 1.34 -13.24
N MET A 283 -1.15 0.16 -13.27
CA MET A 283 -0.75 -0.98 -14.12
C MET A 283 -0.68 -0.69 -15.64
N GLY A 284 -1.21 0.44 -16.10
CA GLY A 284 -1.20 0.82 -17.52
C GLY A 284 -0.49 2.15 -17.80
N GLU A 285 0.14 2.77 -16.80
CA GLU A 285 0.78 4.08 -16.94
C GLU A 285 2.29 4.01 -16.66
N PRO A 286 3.10 4.89 -17.27
CA PRO A 286 4.52 4.95 -16.98
C PRO A 286 4.80 5.38 -15.53
N SER A 287 5.63 4.61 -14.84
CA SER A 287 6.28 4.95 -13.57
C SER A 287 7.50 5.83 -13.80
N VAL A 288 8.07 6.43 -12.76
CA VAL A 288 9.22 7.31 -12.90
C VAL A 288 10.32 7.05 -11.87
N ILE A 289 11.57 7.26 -12.30
CA ILE A 289 12.67 7.56 -11.39
C ILE A 289 12.78 9.07 -11.34
N LEU A 290 12.72 9.63 -10.15
CA LEU A 290 12.87 11.06 -9.92
C LEU A 290 14.02 11.36 -8.97
N ARG A 291 14.40 12.62 -8.92
CA ARG A 291 15.40 13.13 -7.99
C ARG A 291 14.91 14.45 -7.40
N GLY A 292 15.08 14.64 -6.08
CA GLY A 292 14.87 15.93 -5.42
C GLY A 292 15.88 16.96 -5.91
N THR A 293 15.44 18.20 -6.05
CA THR A 293 16.27 19.33 -6.49
C THR A 293 16.61 20.25 -5.33
N ASP A 294 17.45 21.25 -5.59
CA ASP A 294 17.78 22.32 -4.64
C ASP A 294 16.81 23.52 -4.71
N ASP A 295 15.64 23.32 -5.32
CA ASP A 295 14.58 24.32 -5.36
C ASP A 295 14.17 24.74 -3.94
N PRO A 296 14.11 26.07 -3.64
CA PRO A 296 13.80 26.55 -2.29
C PRO A 296 12.44 26.13 -1.76
N ASP A 297 11.46 25.82 -2.62
CA ASP A 297 10.14 25.30 -2.23
C ASP A 297 10.23 23.91 -1.60
N GLY A 298 11.30 23.13 -1.88
CA GLY A 298 11.53 21.81 -1.29
C GLY A 298 11.54 21.81 0.24
N ALA A 299 12.11 22.86 0.85
CA ALA A 299 12.13 23.01 2.31
C ALA A 299 10.71 23.16 2.89
N SER A 300 9.81 23.89 2.21
CA SER A 300 8.42 24.06 2.61
C SER A 300 7.60 22.75 2.51
N LEU A 301 8.08 21.82 1.68
CA LEU A 301 7.54 20.47 1.52
C LEU A 301 8.18 19.45 2.48
N LEU A 302 9.01 19.87 3.42
CA LEU A 302 9.80 18.96 4.25
C LEU A 302 10.59 17.97 3.36
N PHE A 303 11.09 18.42 2.21
CA PHE A 303 11.73 17.60 1.18
C PHE A 303 10.97 16.31 0.91
N SER A 304 9.65 16.42 0.68
CA SER A 304 8.74 15.29 0.43
C SER A 304 8.06 15.44 -0.92
N THR A 305 7.86 14.32 -1.61
CA THR A 305 7.13 14.26 -2.86
C THR A 305 6.13 13.09 -2.85
N VAL A 306 5.40 12.90 -3.94
CA VAL A 306 4.41 11.83 -4.11
C VAL A 306 5.05 10.44 -3.98
N HIS A 307 4.26 9.45 -3.58
CA HIS A 307 4.67 8.05 -3.54
C HIS A 307 4.08 7.22 -4.69
N GLY A 308 3.05 7.74 -5.34
CA GLY A 308 2.32 7.11 -6.42
C GLY A 308 1.32 8.09 -7.04
N ALA A 309 0.34 7.57 -7.75
CA ALA A 309 -0.67 8.38 -8.44
C ALA A 309 -1.74 8.97 -7.46
N GLY A 310 -1.99 8.30 -6.33
CA GLY A 310 -3.05 8.68 -5.39
C GLY A 310 -4.44 8.24 -5.84
N ARG A 311 -5.26 7.75 -4.91
CA ARG A 311 -6.59 7.22 -5.22
C ARG A 311 -7.62 8.33 -5.36
N VAL A 312 -8.59 8.12 -6.28
CA VAL A 312 -9.78 8.99 -6.44
C VAL A 312 -11.06 8.32 -5.94
N MET A 313 -11.01 7.02 -5.62
CA MET A 313 -12.16 6.29 -5.08
C MET A 313 -11.71 5.16 -4.14
N SER A 314 -12.62 4.72 -3.24
CA SER A 314 -12.35 3.60 -2.36
C SER A 314 -12.26 2.27 -3.14
N ARG A 315 -11.60 1.26 -2.55
CA ARG A 315 -11.52 -0.10 -3.12
C ARG A 315 -12.89 -0.71 -3.33
N THR A 316 -13.80 -0.52 -2.36
CA THR A 316 -15.20 -1.00 -2.46
C THR A 316 -15.98 -0.27 -3.56
N GLN A 317 -15.72 1.00 -3.81
CA GLN A 317 -16.36 1.72 -4.91
C GLN A 317 -15.86 1.21 -6.27
N ALA A 318 -14.57 0.99 -6.42
CA ALA A 318 -13.96 0.50 -7.65
C ALA A 318 -14.39 -0.94 -7.98
N ALA A 319 -14.16 -1.89 -7.07
CA ALA A 319 -14.35 -3.33 -7.30
C ALA A 319 -15.74 -3.87 -6.91
N GLY A 320 -16.56 -3.06 -6.23
CA GLY A 320 -17.78 -3.54 -5.59
C GLY A 320 -17.49 -4.28 -4.29
N ARG A 321 -18.51 -4.91 -3.74
CA ARG A 321 -18.38 -5.61 -2.45
C ARG A 321 -18.79 -7.08 -2.56
N MET A 322 -17.89 -7.95 -2.15
CA MET A 322 -18.18 -9.36 -1.96
C MET A 322 -18.72 -9.59 -0.54
N GLY A 323 -19.73 -10.43 -0.45
CA GLY A 323 -20.33 -10.73 0.85
C GLY A 323 -21.18 -11.98 0.82
N ASN A 324 -21.79 -12.31 1.98
CA ASN A 324 -22.78 -13.37 2.03
C ASN A 324 -24.10 -12.86 1.44
N ARG A 325 -24.67 -13.61 0.52
CA ARG A 325 -25.99 -13.38 -0.06
C ARG A 325 -26.83 -14.63 0.03
N ALA A 326 -28.15 -14.47 0.01
CA ALA A 326 -29.11 -15.55 -0.13
C ALA A 326 -29.47 -15.64 -1.61
N GLU A 327 -29.16 -16.78 -2.25
CA GLU A 327 -29.47 -17.06 -3.65
C GLU A 327 -30.62 -18.04 -3.77
N CYS A 328 -31.51 -17.83 -4.72
CA CYS A 328 -32.51 -18.79 -5.08
C CYS A 328 -31.86 -20.10 -5.54
N THR A 329 -32.34 -21.24 -5.05
CA THR A 329 -31.77 -22.57 -5.39
C THR A 329 -32.43 -23.23 -6.61
N GLU A 330 -33.45 -22.59 -7.17
CA GLU A 330 -34.10 -23.09 -8.36
C GLU A 330 -33.23 -22.95 -9.59
N ARG A 331 -33.33 -23.93 -10.47
CA ARG A 331 -32.49 -24.01 -11.66
C ARG A 331 -32.68 -22.77 -12.53
N ASP A 332 -31.55 -22.23 -13.05
CA ASP A 332 -31.52 -21.07 -13.94
C ASP A 332 -32.12 -19.78 -13.34
N CYS A 333 -32.16 -19.67 -12.00
CA CYS A 333 -32.60 -18.50 -11.30
C CYS A 333 -31.38 -17.71 -10.73
N ASP A 334 -31.25 -16.47 -11.12
CA ASP A 334 -30.18 -15.55 -10.71
C ASP A 334 -30.59 -14.58 -9.57
N VAL A 335 -31.80 -14.75 -9.03
CA VAL A 335 -32.33 -13.90 -7.96
C VAL A 335 -31.56 -14.11 -6.67
N TRP A 336 -31.06 -13.02 -6.12
CA TRP A 336 -30.39 -12.98 -4.82
C TRP A 336 -30.74 -11.72 -4.04
N VAL A 337 -30.54 -11.77 -2.73
CA VAL A 337 -30.58 -10.62 -1.81
C VAL A 337 -29.40 -10.71 -0.85
N SER A 338 -28.98 -9.59 -0.23
CA SER A 338 -27.93 -9.66 0.79
C SER A 338 -28.34 -10.58 1.95
N TRP A 339 -27.38 -11.29 2.54
CA TRP A 339 -27.68 -12.18 3.68
C TRP A 339 -28.26 -11.43 4.88
N ALA A 340 -27.86 -10.16 5.08
CA ALA A 340 -28.42 -9.33 6.12
C ALA A 340 -29.91 -9.01 5.87
N GLN A 341 -30.25 -8.62 4.65
CA GLN A 341 -31.64 -8.41 4.24
C GLN A 341 -32.47 -9.67 4.37
N PHE A 342 -31.96 -10.80 3.89
CA PHE A 342 -32.66 -12.10 3.99
C PHE A 342 -32.97 -12.47 5.45
N ARG A 343 -32.02 -12.29 6.36
CA ARG A 343 -32.24 -12.56 7.79
C ARG A 343 -33.28 -11.62 8.40
N HIS A 344 -33.16 -10.31 8.09
CA HIS A 344 -34.08 -9.30 8.59
C HIS A 344 -35.54 -9.58 8.16
N GLU A 345 -35.75 -9.87 6.87
CA GLU A 345 -37.11 -10.14 6.35
C GLU A 345 -37.66 -11.47 6.87
N ARG A 346 -36.80 -12.49 7.06
CA ARG A 346 -37.21 -13.76 7.67
C ARG A 346 -37.64 -13.59 9.13
N GLU A 347 -36.87 -12.85 9.91
CA GLU A 347 -37.17 -12.51 11.30
C GLU A 347 -38.46 -11.69 11.40
N ARG A 348 -38.63 -10.69 10.54
CA ARG A 348 -39.83 -9.87 10.46
C ARG A 348 -41.08 -10.69 10.09
N ALA A 349 -40.92 -11.73 9.29
CA ALA A 349 -41.99 -12.66 8.94
C ALA A 349 -42.29 -13.73 10.03
N GLY A 350 -41.51 -13.73 11.12
CA GLY A 350 -41.64 -14.71 12.21
C GLY A 350 -41.30 -16.15 11.82
N VAL A 351 -40.47 -16.34 10.75
CA VAL A 351 -40.10 -17.65 10.23
C VAL A 351 -38.84 -18.17 10.91
N GLY A 352 -38.90 -19.39 11.46
CA GLY A 352 -37.80 -20.02 12.17
C GLY A 352 -36.58 -20.33 11.31
N GLU A 353 -35.43 -20.54 11.95
CA GLU A 353 -34.16 -20.70 11.25
C GLU A 353 -34.10 -21.86 10.26
N HIS A 354 -34.84 -22.93 10.55
CA HIS A 354 -34.89 -24.14 9.75
C HIS A 354 -36.12 -24.23 8.82
N ASP A 355 -37.02 -23.24 8.91
CA ASP A 355 -38.22 -23.20 8.10
C ASP A 355 -37.96 -22.67 6.69
N ARG A 356 -38.81 -23.08 5.75
CA ARG A 356 -38.75 -22.55 4.38
C ARG A 356 -39.07 -21.06 4.37
N PHE A 357 -38.18 -20.30 3.76
CA PHE A 357 -38.36 -18.89 3.50
C PHE A 357 -37.66 -18.49 2.22
N THR A 358 -38.32 -17.68 1.43
CA THR A 358 -37.76 -17.16 0.19
C THR A 358 -38.12 -15.69 0.02
N LEU A 359 -37.25 -14.95 -0.64
CA LEU A 359 -37.46 -13.57 -1.15
C LEU A 359 -37.39 -13.56 -2.67
N CYS A 360 -37.41 -14.74 -3.32
CA CYS A 360 -37.39 -14.84 -4.77
C CYS A 360 -38.80 -14.59 -5.34
N PRO A 361 -39.03 -13.51 -6.10
CA PRO A 361 -40.35 -13.26 -6.70
C PRO A 361 -40.73 -14.26 -7.79
N GLN A 362 -39.72 -14.90 -8.40
CA GLN A 362 -39.94 -15.91 -9.46
C GLN A 362 -40.32 -17.28 -8.88
N HIS A 363 -39.88 -17.56 -7.63
CA HIS A 363 -40.12 -18.85 -6.99
C HIS A 363 -40.60 -18.64 -5.55
N PRO A 364 -41.88 -18.30 -5.35
CA PRO A 364 -42.44 -17.99 -4.03
C PRO A 364 -42.42 -19.18 -3.06
N ASP A 365 -42.41 -20.42 -3.59
CA ASP A 365 -42.29 -21.65 -2.81
C ASP A 365 -40.87 -22.23 -2.82
N GLY A 366 -39.90 -21.49 -3.40
CA GLY A 366 -38.51 -21.90 -3.52
C GLY A 366 -37.75 -21.89 -2.20
N ARG A 367 -36.45 -22.14 -2.28
CA ARG A 367 -35.52 -21.99 -1.18
C ARG A 367 -34.41 -20.99 -1.55
N MET A 368 -33.84 -20.37 -0.55
CA MET A 368 -32.64 -19.55 -0.71
C MET A 368 -31.49 -20.14 0.09
N ALA A 369 -30.32 -20.25 -0.54
CA ALA A 369 -29.11 -20.75 0.08
C ALA A 369 -28.14 -19.63 0.33
N LYS A 370 -27.41 -19.68 1.46
CA LYS A 370 -26.31 -18.77 1.75
C LYS A 370 -25.14 -19.08 0.81
N ARG A 371 -24.75 -18.11 0.03
CA ARG A 371 -23.59 -18.16 -0.86
C ARG A 371 -22.72 -16.93 -0.66
N ARG A 372 -21.42 -17.06 -0.95
CA ARG A 372 -20.53 -15.89 -1.06
C ARG A 372 -20.57 -15.42 -2.51
N GLY A 373 -20.90 -14.17 -2.71
CA GLY A 373 -21.00 -13.57 -4.02
C GLY A 373 -20.97 -12.06 -3.95
N ARG A 374 -21.04 -11.39 -5.10
CA ARG A 374 -21.10 -9.93 -5.17
C ARG A 374 -22.42 -9.42 -4.59
N ILE A 375 -22.36 -8.50 -3.64
CA ILE A 375 -23.52 -7.87 -2.98
C ILE A 375 -23.64 -6.37 -3.31
N LYS A 376 -22.65 -5.80 -3.95
CA LYS A 376 -22.62 -4.45 -4.51
C LYS A 376 -21.74 -4.45 -5.75
N GLU A 377 -22.24 -3.91 -6.85
CA GLU A 377 -21.45 -3.74 -8.07
C GLU A 377 -20.37 -2.68 -7.87
N GLY A 378 -19.22 -2.88 -8.51
CA GLY A 378 -18.16 -1.90 -8.63
C GLY A 378 -18.41 -0.95 -9.80
N SER A 379 -17.73 0.19 -9.79
CA SER A 379 -17.80 1.18 -10.87
C SER A 379 -16.86 0.84 -12.04
N ILE A 380 -15.89 -0.06 -11.85
CA ILE A 380 -14.87 -0.39 -12.85
C ILE A 380 -15.13 -1.76 -13.47
N ASP A 381 -15.21 -1.81 -14.79
CA ASP A 381 -15.19 -3.05 -15.57
C ASP A 381 -13.75 -3.52 -15.77
N PHE A 382 -13.29 -4.42 -14.89
CA PHE A 382 -11.92 -4.94 -14.96
C PHE A 382 -11.65 -5.78 -16.21
N GLY A 383 -12.69 -6.39 -16.82
CA GLY A 383 -12.54 -7.10 -18.08
C GLY A 383 -12.16 -6.15 -19.23
N ALA A 384 -12.77 -4.97 -19.27
CA ALA A 384 -12.39 -3.94 -20.24
C ALA A 384 -10.95 -3.43 -20.01
N VAL A 385 -10.54 -3.25 -18.73
CA VAL A 385 -9.16 -2.87 -18.38
C VAL A 385 -8.16 -3.92 -18.85
N GLN A 386 -8.40 -5.21 -18.60
CA GLN A 386 -7.53 -6.29 -19.05
C GLN A 386 -7.39 -6.30 -20.58
N GLN A 387 -8.48 -6.11 -21.32
CA GLN A 387 -8.42 -6.02 -22.78
C GLN A 387 -7.62 -4.81 -23.26
N GLN A 388 -7.67 -3.69 -22.54
CA GLN A 388 -6.85 -2.53 -22.88
C GLN A 388 -5.37 -2.83 -22.65
N LEU A 389 -4.99 -3.41 -21.52
CA LEU A 389 -3.60 -3.79 -21.23
C LEU A 389 -3.04 -4.74 -22.28
N ILE A 390 -3.84 -5.71 -22.75
CA ILE A 390 -3.44 -6.62 -23.84
C ILE A 390 -3.19 -5.83 -25.15
N ARG A 391 -4.05 -4.86 -25.49
CA ARG A 391 -3.84 -4.01 -26.69
C ARG A 391 -2.58 -3.16 -26.59
N ASP A 392 -2.24 -2.74 -25.37
CA ASP A 392 -1.04 -1.94 -25.07
C ASP A 392 0.23 -2.80 -24.95
N GLY A 393 0.11 -4.14 -25.11
CA GLY A 393 1.22 -5.07 -25.05
C GLY A 393 1.72 -5.36 -23.63
N ILE A 394 0.87 -5.16 -22.62
CA ILE A 394 1.22 -5.37 -21.21
C ILE A 394 0.74 -6.76 -20.76
N GLU A 395 1.66 -7.58 -20.29
CA GLU A 395 1.39 -8.91 -19.74
C GLU A 395 0.96 -8.81 -18.28
N LEU A 396 -0.32 -9.02 -18.00
CA LEU A 396 -0.89 -8.98 -16.64
C LEU A 396 -0.98 -10.37 -16.02
N ARG A 397 -0.51 -10.50 -14.78
CA ARG A 397 -0.77 -11.67 -13.91
C ARG A 397 -1.45 -11.21 -12.63
N GLY A 398 -2.62 -11.76 -12.32
CA GLY A 398 -3.44 -11.33 -11.20
C GLY A 398 -4.15 -10.00 -11.46
N GLY A 399 -4.07 -9.07 -10.50
CA GLY A 399 -4.76 -7.79 -10.55
C GLY A 399 -6.25 -7.84 -10.20
N ALA A 400 -6.84 -6.69 -9.90
CA ALA A 400 -8.26 -6.55 -9.59
C ALA A 400 -8.76 -5.13 -9.87
N ALA A 401 -10.07 -4.96 -9.96
CA ALA A 401 -10.70 -3.68 -10.30
C ALA A 401 -10.36 -2.54 -9.32
N ASP A 402 -10.08 -2.85 -8.06
CA ASP A 402 -9.68 -1.85 -7.08
C ASP A 402 -8.28 -1.27 -7.31
N GLU A 403 -7.46 -1.89 -8.16
CA GLU A 403 -6.13 -1.41 -8.56
C GLU A 403 -6.08 -0.99 -10.04
N ALA A 404 -7.23 -0.92 -10.71
CA ALA A 404 -7.32 -0.45 -12.09
C ALA A 404 -6.97 1.04 -12.21
N PRO A 405 -6.47 1.51 -13.37
CA PRO A 405 -6.08 2.90 -13.59
C PRO A 405 -7.15 3.93 -13.21
N ASP A 406 -8.41 3.66 -13.51
CA ASP A 406 -9.53 4.58 -13.21
C ASP A 406 -9.81 4.78 -11.71
N ALA A 407 -9.18 3.98 -10.83
CA ALA A 407 -9.26 4.16 -9.37
C ALA A 407 -8.29 5.23 -8.85
N TYR A 408 -7.44 5.80 -9.70
CA TYR A 408 -6.32 6.66 -9.34
C TYR A 408 -6.32 7.97 -10.14
N LYS A 409 -5.60 8.97 -9.63
CA LYS A 409 -5.21 10.16 -10.41
C LYS A 409 -4.21 9.76 -11.49
N ARG A 410 -4.03 10.61 -12.48
CA ARG A 410 -2.95 10.46 -13.48
C ARG A 410 -1.62 10.83 -12.83
N LEU A 411 -0.59 9.96 -12.96
CA LEU A 411 0.70 10.22 -12.34
C LEU A 411 1.33 11.51 -12.85
N ASP A 412 1.27 11.79 -14.14
CA ASP A 412 1.84 13.03 -14.72
C ASP A 412 1.24 14.29 -14.09
N VAL A 413 -0.08 14.30 -13.80
CA VAL A 413 -0.76 15.45 -13.19
C VAL A 413 -0.26 15.70 -11.76
N VAL A 414 -0.05 14.65 -10.98
CA VAL A 414 0.44 14.81 -9.60
C VAL A 414 1.92 15.15 -9.55
N LEU A 415 2.73 14.68 -10.49
CA LEU A 415 4.13 15.08 -10.63
C LEU A 415 4.26 16.55 -11.03
N GLU A 416 3.48 17.00 -12.02
CA GLU A 416 3.47 18.40 -12.47
C GLU A 416 3.15 19.37 -11.33
N ALA A 417 2.28 18.99 -10.40
CA ALA A 417 1.93 19.83 -9.24
C ALA A 417 3.10 20.02 -8.25
N HIS A 418 4.15 19.20 -8.32
CA HIS A 418 5.37 19.37 -7.52
C HIS A 418 6.39 20.33 -8.18
N GLY A 419 6.21 20.66 -9.47
CA GLY A 419 7.02 21.63 -10.18
C GLY A 419 8.52 21.32 -10.12
N ASP A 420 9.33 22.35 -9.92
CA ASP A 420 10.79 22.27 -9.95
C ASP A 420 11.41 21.64 -8.69
N THR A 421 10.61 21.23 -7.69
CA THR A 421 11.13 20.55 -6.49
C THR A 421 11.63 19.13 -6.76
N ILE A 422 11.28 18.57 -7.91
CA ILE A 422 11.70 17.25 -8.40
C ILE A 422 12.11 17.32 -9.88
N GLU A 423 13.04 16.46 -10.26
CA GLU A 423 13.46 16.22 -11.64
C GLU A 423 13.14 14.77 -12.02
N ILE A 424 12.54 14.53 -13.19
CA ILE A 424 12.30 13.17 -13.71
C ILE A 424 13.55 12.71 -14.47
N LEU A 425 14.17 11.64 -13.97
CA LEU A 425 15.38 11.08 -14.56
C LEU A 425 15.06 10.03 -15.63
N HIS A 426 14.07 9.16 -15.35
CA HIS A 426 13.64 8.10 -16.26
C HIS A 426 12.13 7.94 -16.22
N ARG A 427 11.56 7.58 -17.39
CA ARG A 427 10.18 7.10 -17.52
C ARG A 427 10.20 5.61 -17.85
N LEU A 428 9.44 4.85 -17.06
CA LEU A 428 9.41 3.40 -17.10
C LEU A 428 8.02 2.95 -17.55
N THR A 429 7.90 2.53 -18.81
CA THR A 429 6.63 2.06 -19.39
C THR A 429 6.39 0.60 -19.00
N PRO A 430 5.26 0.22 -18.38
CA PRO A 430 5.02 -1.16 -18.00
C PRO A 430 4.92 -2.07 -19.23
N ILE A 431 5.57 -3.23 -19.18
CA ILE A 431 5.46 -4.31 -20.17
C ILE A 431 4.92 -5.59 -19.51
N GLY A 432 5.14 -5.77 -18.22
CA GLY A 432 4.62 -6.89 -17.43
C GLY A 432 4.24 -6.43 -16.04
N VAL A 433 3.07 -6.87 -15.54
CA VAL A 433 2.53 -6.52 -14.22
C VAL A 433 2.11 -7.79 -13.50
N ALA A 434 2.61 -7.99 -12.27
CA ALA A 434 2.20 -9.09 -11.40
C ALA A 434 1.71 -8.57 -10.04
N MET A 435 0.47 -8.90 -9.70
CA MET A 435 -0.21 -8.47 -8.48
C MET A 435 -1.05 -9.61 -7.91
N ALA A 436 -1.53 -9.46 -6.67
CA ALA A 436 -2.51 -10.38 -6.12
C ALA A 436 -3.82 -10.33 -6.91
N GLY A 437 -4.39 -11.49 -7.23
CA GLY A 437 -5.63 -11.58 -8.01
C GLY A 437 -6.89 -11.22 -7.20
N ALA A 438 -8.00 -11.02 -7.90
CA ALA A 438 -9.30 -10.66 -7.32
C ALA A 438 -9.87 -11.76 -6.37
N ASP A 439 -9.45 -13.01 -6.52
CA ASP A 439 -9.79 -14.16 -5.69
C ASP A 439 -9.03 -14.18 -4.36
N THR A 440 -8.00 -13.35 -4.22
CA THR A 440 -7.23 -13.23 -2.98
C THR A 440 -8.09 -12.53 -1.93
N PHE A 441 -8.35 -13.25 -0.82
CA PHE A 441 -9.05 -12.66 0.32
C PHE A 441 -8.15 -11.63 0.99
N ASP A 442 -8.63 -10.38 1.04
CA ASP A 442 -8.00 -9.29 1.78
C ASP A 442 -8.97 -8.77 2.84
N PRO A 443 -8.70 -9.00 4.13
CA PRO A 443 -9.56 -8.55 5.22
C PRO A 443 -9.48 -7.03 5.48
N TYR A 444 -8.56 -6.33 4.84
CA TYR A 444 -8.28 -4.89 5.01
C TYR A 444 -8.85 -4.04 3.86
N LYS A 445 -9.61 -4.65 2.92
CA LYS A 445 -10.36 -3.91 1.90
C LYS A 445 -11.53 -3.17 2.54
N ASP A 446 -11.47 -1.86 2.53
CA ASP A 446 -12.49 -0.89 2.96
C ASP A 446 -13.59 -0.67 1.90
#